data_c95168ebfe3179ee10281ab9e951ee35
#
_entry.id   c95168ebfe3179ee10281ab9e951ee35
#
_cell.length_a   1.000
_cell.length_b   1.000
_cell.length_c   1.000
_cell.angle_alpha   90.00
_cell.angle_beta   90.00
_cell.angle_gamma   90.00
#
_symmetry.space_group_name_H-M   'P 1'
#
loop_
_entity.id
_entity.type
_entity.pdbx_description
1 polymer ?
#
loop_
_entity_poly.entity_id
_entity_poly.type
_entity_poly.pdbx_seq_one_letter_code
_entity_poly.pdbx_strand_id
1 'polypeptide(L)'
;MARLITNIILILLLATAIYVGIAVVNSNDRLYFSNQKILEELENLRKEVNNNPRIVKEVASSTQKNLSDKAVANVEFFAPDAMFGGKLVRAISADTQNLNSIINNDATAAEFNGLCSSTLAERNYQNPEIFQPMMAESWQILDNGKTFHIKLRKNMMWQAFQDVETNEYVAPKEVTAEDFKFYVDVIKNEKVHASALRTYYQNLQAIEIINKYEFFVKWSEKNYGNLASTLSMSPLPKHFYLKAGEVFSGDKFNNDTVRNRMIISCGPYKFVRWDKDSKVIFEANDKFWGIDYGIAPPISKLTFELIKHPNSRYQALLSGKLGQLGLTPDQWVMRSESEEFKKAKLKKYKILAPSYFYIGYNLKKELFKDRRVRQALTMLVNRERIVRDIFRNEAEIVTGPFFRNSKYYDSAIKPYPFDVEMAKKLLAEAGWLDSDGDGILDKDGKKFEFTILAVSSHPIQEKMLPIIKEDMAKAAIDMKIQTIEWSVYLQKLQNRDFEVCTLGWSVPYESDPYQLWHSSQADILGSSNHIGFNNPEADALIEKLRQTFDMNERIKLAHEFHQLIHEEQPYTFLVAPYSLGAVSERYHNVRIFSDSVPSIIWYEKF
;
A
#
# COMPACT_ATOMS: atom_id res chain seq x y z
N MET A 1 3.16 -33.06 -42.02
CA MET A 1 1.78 -33.13 -41.49
C MET A 1 1.69 -33.87 -40.16
N ALA A 2 2.18 -35.12 -40.01
CA ALA A 2 2.12 -35.84 -38.73
C ALA A 2 2.78 -35.09 -37.53
N ARG A 3 3.99 -34.50 -37.68
CA ARG A 3 4.67 -33.71 -36.65
C ARG A 3 3.90 -32.43 -36.23
N LEU A 4 3.19 -31.80 -37.15
CA LEU A 4 2.39 -30.61 -36.88
C LEU A 4 1.17 -30.98 -36.01
N ILE A 5 0.55 -32.11 -36.26
CA ILE A 5 -0.59 -32.63 -35.52
C ILE A 5 -0.15 -33.03 -34.11
N THR A 6 1.01 -33.67 -33.95
CA THR A 6 1.57 -34.04 -32.62
C THR A 6 1.87 -32.80 -31.76
N ASN A 7 2.42 -31.74 -32.36
CA ASN A 7 2.70 -30.49 -31.65
C ASN A 7 1.41 -29.73 -31.23
N ILE A 8 0.40 -29.75 -32.07
CA ILE A 8 -0.92 -29.15 -31.73
C ILE A 8 -1.61 -29.91 -30.60
N ILE A 9 -1.50 -31.25 -30.61
CA ILE A 9 -2.04 -32.09 -29.53
C ILE A 9 -1.29 -31.83 -28.22
N LEU A 10 0.03 -31.65 -28.25
CA LEU A 10 0.85 -31.35 -27.07
C LEU A 10 0.48 -29.99 -26.46
N ILE A 11 0.27 -28.98 -27.28
CA ILE A 11 -0.14 -27.62 -26.85
C ILE A 11 -1.56 -27.64 -26.26
N LEU A 12 -2.48 -28.40 -26.86
CA LEU A 12 -3.84 -28.56 -26.34
C LEU A 12 -3.85 -29.32 -25.02
N LEU A 13 -3.00 -30.33 -24.85
CA LEU A 13 -2.86 -31.05 -23.59
C LEU A 13 -2.25 -30.19 -22.48
N LEU A 14 -1.27 -29.34 -22.82
CA LEU A 14 -0.69 -28.38 -21.87
C LEU A 14 -1.71 -27.31 -21.44
N ALA A 15 -2.47 -26.77 -22.37
CA ALA A 15 -3.54 -25.81 -22.08
C ALA A 15 -4.65 -26.45 -21.23
N THR A 16 -5.00 -27.71 -21.50
CA THR A 16 -6.00 -28.45 -20.72
C THR A 16 -5.49 -28.77 -19.31
N ALA A 17 -4.21 -29.12 -19.15
CA ALA A 17 -3.59 -29.38 -17.85
C ALA A 17 -3.51 -28.10 -17.00
N ILE A 18 -3.23 -26.95 -17.61
CA ILE A 18 -3.26 -25.64 -16.95
C ILE A 18 -4.70 -25.27 -16.55
N TYR A 19 -5.66 -25.49 -17.42
CA TYR A 19 -7.07 -25.20 -17.12
C TYR A 19 -7.64 -26.11 -16.01
N VAL A 20 -7.28 -27.40 -16.02
CA VAL A 20 -7.64 -28.36 -14.98
C VAL A 20 -6.91 -28.00 -13.65
N GLY A 21 -5.64 -27.58 -13.70
CA GLY A 21 -4.89 -27.13 -12.52
C GLY A 21 -5.53 -25.92 -11.83
N ILE A 22 -6.10 -24.99 -12.61
CA ILE A 22 -6.83 -23.82 -12.08
C ILE A 22 -8.22 -24.21 -11.51
N ALA A 23 -8.89 -25.18 -12.10
CA ALA A 23 -10.21 -25.65 -11.66
C ALA A 23 -10.17 -26.51 -10.37
N VAL A 24 -9.04 -27.14 -10.08
CA VAL A 24 -8.84 -28.11 -9.00
C VAL A 24 -8.56 -27.47 -7.64
N VAL A 25 -8.19 -26.19 -7.58
CA VAL A 25 -7.98 -25.46 -6.32
C VAL A 25 -9.27 -25.27 -5.50
N ASN A 26 -10.44 -25.59 -6.07
CA ASN A 26 -11.75 -25.33 -5.44
C ASN A 26 -12.53 -26.55 -4.91
N SER A 27 -11.98 -27.78 -4.87
CA SER A 27 -12.71 -28.92 -4.30
C SER A 27 -11.79 -29.93 -3.59
N ASN A 28 -11.90 -29.99 -2.27
CA ASN A 28 -11.16 -30.88 -1.37
C ASN A 28 -11.58 -32.36 -1.47
N ASP A 29 -10.63 -33.24 -1.27
CA ASP A 29 -10.68 -34.65 -0.78
C ASP A 29 -10.78 -35.84 -1.75
N ARG A 30 -10.86 -35.68 -3.06
CA ARG A 30 -10.77 -36.87 -3.97
C ARG A 30 -9.59 -36.87 -4.96
N LEU A 31 -8.67 -35.94 -4.83
CA LEU A 31 -7.68 -35.62 -5.86
C LEU A 31 -6.22 -36.03 -5.57
N TYR A 32 -5.95 -36.57 -4.38
CA TYR A 32 -4.57 -36.94 -4.00
C TYR A 32 -3.92 -38.00 -4.90
N PHE A 33 -4.68 -38.96 -5.38
CA PHE A 33 -4.19 -40.05 -6.26
C PHE A 33 -4.12 -39.67 -7.74
N SER A 34 -4.91 -38.70 -8.18
CA SER A 34 -4.83 -38.16 -9.56
C SER A 34 -3.65 -37.22 -9.75
N ASN A 35 -3.28 -36.48 -8.70
CA ASN A 35 -2.20 -35.50 -8.75
C ASN A 35 -0.81 -36.13 -8.88
N GLN A 36 -0.57 -37.30 -8.32
CA GLN A 36 0.73 -37.98 -8.48
C GLN A 36 0.97 -38.44 -9.92
N LYS A 37 -0.07 -38.91 -10.60
CA LYS A 37 0.05 -39.29 -12.01
C LYS A 37 0.25 -38.09 -12.95
N ILE A 38 -0.40 -36.97 -12.65
CA ILE A 38 -0.23 -35.72 -13.38
C ILE A 38 1.17 -35.12 -13.14
N LEU A 39 1.69 -35.21 -11.91
CA LEU A 39 3.03 -34.75 -11.58
C LEU A 39 4.10 -35.62 -12.27
N GLU A 40 3.91 -36.93 -12.36
CA GLU A 40 4.81 -37.83 -13.07
C GLU A 40 4.81 -37.57 -14.59
N GLU A 41 3.64 -37.33 -15.17
CA GLU A 41 3.52 -36.92 -16.59
C GLU A 41 4.11 -35.53 -16.85
N LEU A 42 3.96 -34.58 -15.93
CA LEU A 42 4.60 -33.24 -16.01
C LEU A 42 6.13 -33.32 -15.87
N GLU A 43 6.65 -34.21 -15.02
CA GLU A 43 8.10 -34.44 -14.91
C GLU A 43 8.68 -35.12 -16.16
N ASN A 44 7.94 -36.04 -16.77
CA ASN A 44 8.35 -36.67 -18.02
C ASN A 44 8.33 -35.67 -19.20
N LEU A 45 7.29 -34.84 -19.30
CA LEU A 45 7.22 -33.73 -20.25
C LEU A 45 8.35 -32.71 -20.03
N ARG A 46 8.69 -32.39 -18.78
CA ARG A 46 9.81 -31.51 -18.42
C ARG A 46 11.16 -32.10 -18.84
N LYS A 47 11.34 -33.41 -18.75
CA LYS A 47 12.56 -34.09 -19.23
C LYS A 47 12.65 -34.08 -20.74
N GLU A 48 11.55 -34.29 -21.47
CA GLU A 48 11.52 -34.19 -22.93
C GLU A 48 11.77 -32.78 -23.44
N VAL A 49 11.19 -31.77 -22.78
CA VAL A 49 11.39 -30.34 -23.09
C VAL A 49 12.85 -29.92 -22.82
N ASN A 50 13.45 -30.35 -21.71
CA ASN A 50 14.85 -30.06 -21.38
C ASN A 50 15.86 -30.73 -22.32
N ASN A 51 15.48 -31.84 -22.93
CA ASN A 51 16.32 -32.56 -23.89
C ASN A 51 16.21 -32.01 -25.33
N ASN A 52 15.36 -31.02 -25.58
CA ASN A 52 15.17 -30.45 -26.92
C ASN A 52 15.13 -28.91 -26.91
N PRO A 53 16.31 -28.25 -26.78
CA PRO A 53 16.41 -26.79 -26.62
C PRO A 53 15.84 -25.95 -27.79
N ARG A 54 15.61 -26.57 -28.96
CA ARG A 54 14.94 -25.91 -30.09
C ARG A 54 13.45 -25.71 -29.86
N ILE A 55 12.77 -26.69 -29.24
CA ILE A 55 11.34 -26.59 -28.94
C ILE A 55 11.09 -25.51 -27.87
N VAL A 56 11.97 -25.41 -26.86
CA VAL A 56 11.89 -24.38 -25.82
C VAL A 56 12.03 -22.97 -26.39
N LYS A 57 12.94 -22.76 -27.34
CA LYS A 57 13.11 -21.46 -28.00
C LYS A 57 11.94 -21.09 -28.91
N GLU A 58 11.38 -22.05 -29.65
CA GLU A 58 10.23 -21.78 -30.54
C GLU A 58 8.92 -21.59 -29.75
N VAL A 59 8.69 -22.36 -28.70
CA VAL A 59 7.50 -22.20 -27.83
C VAL A 59 7.60 -20.93 -26.98
N ALA A 60 8.75 -20.64 -26.38
CA ALA A 60 8.98 -19.40 -25.65
C ALA A 60 8.86 -18.17 -26.57
N SER A 61 9.40 -18.24 -27.81
CA SER A 61 9.32 -17.14 -28.75
C SER A 61 7.93 -16.97 -29.38
N SER A 62 7.17 -18.07 -29.61
CA SER A 62 5.82 -18.01 -30.16
C SER A 62 4.76 -17.66 -29.10
N THR A 63 4.90 -18.11 -27.87
CA THR A 63 4.00 -17.76 -26.76
C THR A 63 4.24 -16.32 -26.30
N GLN A 64 5.48 -15.85 -26.30
CA GLN A 64 5.81 -14.45 -26.01
C GLN A 64 5.40 -13.50 -27.15
N LYS A 65 5.47 -13.95 -28.42
CA LYS A 65 5.19 -13.10 -29.58
C LYS A 65 3.69 -12.86 -29.83
N ASN A 66 2.79 -13.73 -29.38
CA ASN A 66 1.34 -13.60 -29.59
C ASN A 66 0.56 -12.99 -28.43
N LEU A 67 1.21 -12.77 -27.26
CA LEU A 67 0.59 -12.10 -26.11
C LEU A 67 1.10 -10.66 -25.91
N SER A 68 2.15 -10.23 -26.62
CA SER A 68 2.93 -9.05 -26.22
C SER A 68 2.47 -7.70 -26.77
N ASP A 69 1.85 -7.65 -27.94
CA ASP A 69 1.67 -6.34 -28.60
C ASP A 69 0.47 -5.52 -28.11
N LYS A 70 -0.43 -6.08 -27.30
CA LYS A 70 -1.61 -5.38 -26.74
C LYS A 70 -1.94 -5.68 -25.28
N ALA A 71 -1.16 -6.48 -24.58
CA ALA A 71 -1.45 -6.78 -23.20
C ALA A 71 -1.23 -5.52 -22.33
N VAL A 72 -2.24 -5.15 -21.54
CA VAL A 72 -2.16 -4.07 -20.54
C VAL A 72 -2.82 -4.53 -19.26
N ALA A 73 -2.33 -4.02 -18.13
CA ALA A 73 -2.80 -4.41 -16.80
C ALA A 73 -4.31 -4.20 -16.64
N ASN A 74 -4.97 -5.23 -16.12
CA ASN A 74 -6.35 -5.20 -15.65
C ASN A 74 -7.42 -4.86 -16.74
N VAL A 75 -7.08 -4.91 -18.03
CA VAL A 75 -8.01 -4.56 -19.13
C VAL A 75 -9.28 -5.42 -19.11
N GLU A 76 -9.18 -6.67 -18.67
CA GLU A 76 -10.30 -7.61 -18.56
C GLU A 76 -11.39 -7.17 -17.56
N PHE A 77 -11.09 -6.19 -16.71
CA PHE A 77 -12.03 -5.65 -15.73
C PHE A 77 -12.74 -4.37 -16.21
N PHE A 78 -12.30 -3.76 -17.29
CA PHE A 78 -13.00 -2.65 -17.91
C PHE A 78 -14.21 -3.18 -18.70
N ALA A 79 -15.36 -2.52 -18.54
CA ALA A 79 -16.57 -2.92 -19.25
C ALA A 79 -16.50 -2.42 -20.70
N PRO A 80 -16.60 -3.30 -21.71
CA PRO A 80 -16.50 -2.89 -23.11
C PRO A 80 -17.67 -2.01 -23.57
N ASP A 81 -18.80 -2.07 -22.87
CA ASP A 81 -20.02 -1.28 -23.09
C ASP A 81 -20.14 -0.09 -22.13
N ALA A 82 -19.05 0.28 -21.45
CA ALA A 82 -19.07 1.39 -20.52
C ALA A 82 -19.47 2.70 -21.21
N MET A 83 -20.41 3.42 -20.60
CA MET A 83 -20.73 4.79 -21.00
C MET A 83 -19.66 5.73 -20.45
N PHE A 84 -19.15 6.61 -21.31
CA PHE A 84 -18.16 7.63 -20.92
C PHE A 84 -18.86 8.94 -20.57
N GLY A 85 -18.50 9.50 -19.43
CA GLY A 85 -19.11 10.73 -18.93
C GLY A 85 -19.35 10.69 -17.43
N GLY A 86 -20.21 11.58 -16.95
CA GLY A 86 -20.62 11.65 -15.55
C GLY A 86 -19.55 12.12 -14.59
N LYS A 87 -19.88 12.01 -13.31
CA LYS A 87 -19.02 12.47 -12.23
C LYS A 87 -19.08 11.53 -11.02
N LEU A 88 -17.95 11.34 -10.35
CA LEU A 88 -17.89 10.70 -9.05
C LEU A 88 -17.39 11.73 -8.02
N VAL A 89 -18.22 12.00 -7.02
CA VAL A 89 -17.85 12.84 -5.87
C VAL A 89 -17.58 11.93 -4.68
N ARG A 90 -16.41 12.08 -4.10
CA ARG A 90 -15.97 11.36 -2.89
C ARG A 90 -15.65 12.36 -1.79
N ALA A 91 -15.55 11.91 -0.56
CA ALA A 91 -15.15 12.75 0.56
C ALA A 91 -13.78 12.30 1.09
N ILE A 92 -12.94 13.28 1.46
CA ILE A 92 -11.76 13.11 2.31
C ILE A 92 -12.03 13.70 3.69
N SER A 93 -11.43 13.11 4.73
CA SER A 93 -11.60 13.55 6.12
C SER A 93 -10.61 14.62 6.56
N ALA A 94 -9.45 14.64 5.94
CA ALA A 94 -8.39 15.61 6.18
C ALA A 94 -7.75 16.00 4.84
N ASP A 95 -7.20 17.21 4.79
CA ASP A 95 -6.40 17.65 3.64
C ASP A 95 -4.98 17.11 3.74
N THR A 96 -4.31 16.95 2.60
CA THR A 96 -2.90 16.54 2.57
C THR A 96 -1.97 17.75 2.76
N GLN A 97 -0.73 17.49 3.16
CA GLN A 97 0.28 18.56 3.32
C GLN A 97 0.72 19.13 1.97
N ASN A 98 0.96 18.28 1.00
CA ASN A 98 1.35 18.61 -0.37
C ASN A 98 1.00 17.41 -1.30
N LEU A 99 1.16 17.62 -2.61
CA LEU A 99 0.85 16.64 -3.65
C LEU A 99 2.09 15.99 -4.27
N ASN A 100 3.28 16.29 -3.77
CA ASN A 100 4.52 15.75 -4.31
C ASN A 100 4.73 14.30 -3.83
N SER A 101 4.65 13.35 -4.74
CA SER A 101 4.75 11.90 -4.48
C SER A 101 6.11 11.43 -3.94
N ILE A 102 7.14 12.26 -4.03
CA ILE A 102 8.49 11.91 -3.57
C ILE A 102 8.68 12.24 -2.09
N ILE A 103 8.16 13.39 -1.65
CA ILE A 103 8.37 13.91 -0.28
C ILE A 103 7.15 13.73 0.64
N ASN A 104 6.04 13.23 0.11
CA ASN A 104 4.82 12.98 0.86
C ASN A 104 4.36 11.53 0.70
N ASN A 105 4.31 10.79 1.80
CA ASN A 105 3.85 9.41 1.89
C ASN A 105 2.43 9.28 2.50
N ASP A 106 1.66 10.36 2.55
CA ASP A 106 0.27 10.38 2.94
C ASP A 106 -0.60 9.59 1.95
N ALA A 107 -1.51 8.74 2.46
CA ALA A 107 -2.34 7.88 1.63
C ALA A 107 -3.26 8.65 0.67
N THR A 108 -3.75 9.84 1.06
CA THR A 108 -4.59 10.70 0.21
C THR A 108 -3.77 11.26 -0.94
N ALA A 109 -2.55 11.75 -0.68
CA ALA A 109 -1.65 12.21 -1.73
C ALA A 109 -1.24 11.08 -2.68
N ALA A 110 -1.01 9.87 -2.16
CA ALA A 110 -0.71 8.67 -2.96
C ALA A 110 -1.87 8.31 -3.88
N GLU A 111 -3.12 8.35 -3.40
CA GLU A 111 -4.32 8.13 -4.22
C GLU A 111 -4.40 9.14 -5.37
N PHE A 112 -4.20 10.42 -5.09
CA PHE A 112 -4.25 11.47 -6.12
C PHE A 112 -3.16 11.32 -7.18
N ASN A 113 -1.95 10.98 -6.77
CA ASN A 113 -0.86 10.70 -7.71
C ASN A 113 -1.14 9.45 -8.54
N GLY A 114 -1.72 8.40 -7.96
CA GLY A 114 -2.12 7.18 -8.66
C GLY A 114 -3.19 7.42 -9.74
N LEU A 115 -4.06 8.41 -9.58
CA LEU A 115 -5.00 8.83 -10.63
C LEU A 115 -4.29 9.53 -11.80
N CYS A 116 -3.20 10.23 -11.55
CA CYS A 116 -2.52 11.09 -12.51
C CYS A 116 -1.29 10.47 -13.16
N SER A 117 -0.83 9.33 -12.68
CA SER A 117 0.35 8.64 -13.21
C SER A 117 0.08 7.14 -13.31
N SER A 118 1.02 6.44 -13.93
CA SER A 118 1.04 4.98 -13.99
C SER A 118 2.45 4.51 -13.70
N THR A 119 2.58 3.25 -13.32
CA THR A 119 3.86 2.59 -13.08
C THR A 119 4.32 1.82 -14.33
N LEU A 120 5.53 1.29 -14.33
CA LEU A 120 6.00 0.42 -15.42
C LEU A 120 5.11 -0.81 -15.59
N ALA A 121 4.68 -1.43 -14.48
CA ALA A 121 3.72 -2.52 -14.47
C ALA A 121 2.82 -2.40 -13.23
N GLU A 122 1.61 -2.94 -13.31
CA GLU A 122 0.66 -2.98 -12.19
C GLU A 122 0.34 -4.42 -11.80
N ARG A 123 -0.06 -4.61 -10.54
CA ARG A 123 -0.52 -5.90 -10.05
C ARG A 123 -1.92 -6.20 -10.58
N ASN A 124 -2.18 -7.46 -10.95
CA ASN A 124 -3.52 -7.89 -11.34
C ASN A 124 -4.47 -7.81 -10.15
N TYR A 125 -5.66 -7.24 -10.33
CA TYR A 125 -6.63 -7.05 -9.24
C TYR A 125 -7.11 -8.37 -8.63
N GLN A 126 -7.22 -9.43 -9.42
CA GLN A 126 -7.67 -10.73 -8.94
C GLN A 126 -6.53 -11.57 -8.34
N ASN A 127 -5.31 -11.40 -8.86
CA ASN A 127 -4.11 -12.06 -8.35
C ASN A 127 -2.97 -11.06 -8.14
N PRO A 128 -2.87 -10.43 -6.95
CA PRO A 128 -1.86 -9.42 -6.66
C PRO A 128 -0.40 -9.91 -6.69
N GLU A 129 -0.16 -11.20 -6.81
CA GLU A 129 1.19 -11.76 -6.99
C GLU A 129 1.73 -11.54 -8.42
N ILE A 130 0.86 -11.27 -9.40
CA ILE A 130 1.21 -11.15 -10.82
C ILE A 130 1.34 -9.68 -11.21
N PHE A 131 2.47 -9.31 -11.78
CA PHE A 131 2.64 -8.04 -12.47
C PHE A 131 2.21 -8.15 -13.94
N GLN A 132 1.47 -7.16 -14.41
CA GLN A 132 1.03 -7.01 -15.79
C GLN A 132 1.58 -5.71 -16.38
N PRO A 133 1.95 -5.69 -17.69
CA PRO A 133 2.50 -4.51 -18.34
C PRO A 133 1.58 -3.29 -18.22
N MET A 134 2.17 -2.12 -17.89
CA MET A 134 1.46 -0.85 -17.87
C MET A 134 2.20 0.16 -18.76
N MET A 135 3.02 1.06 -18.23
CA MET A 135 3.85 1.96 -19.06
C MET A 135 5.00 1.22 -19.76
N ALA A 136 5.51 0.13 -19.16
CA ALA A 136 6.36 -0.79 -19.89
C ALA A 136 5.51 -1.64 -20.85
N GLU A 137 5.93 -1.72 -22.10
CA GLU A 137 5.40 -2.68 -23.08
C GLU A 137 5.86 -4.10 -22.70
N SER A 138 7.11 -4.21 -22.23
CA SER A 138 7.72 -5.46 -21.79
C SER A 138 8.94 -5.20 -20.91
N TRP A 139 9.38 -6.24 -20.21
CA TRP A 139 10.64 -6.25 -19.47
C TRP A 139 11.31 -7.61 -19.55
N GLN A 140 12.62 -7.62 -19.39
CA GLN A 140 13.43 -8.85 -19.27
C GLN A 140 14.25 -8.79 -17.98
N ILE A 141 14.34 -9.92 -17.30
CA ILE A 141 15.16 -10.06 -16.09
C ILE A 141 16.48 -10.69 -16.50
N LEU A 142 17.56 -9.99 -16.25
CA LEU A 142 18.92 -10.37 -16.62
C LEU A 142 19.80 -10.47 -15.36
N ASP A 143 21.02 -11.00 -15.51
CA ASP A 143 22.02 -11.07 -14.45
C ASP A 143 21.48 -11.64 -13.13
N ASN A 144 20.65 -12.68 -13.25
CA ASN A 144 20.04 -13.35 -12.10
C ASN A 144 19.24 -12.39 -11.19
N GLY A 145 18.51 -11.44 -11.76
CA GLY A 145 17.64 -10.49 -11.04
C GLY A 145 18.34 -9.22 -10.55
N LYS A 146 19.55 -8.92 -11.07
CA LYS A 146 20.25 -7.65 -10.81
C LYS A 146 20.08 -6.62 -11.91
N THR A 147 19.69 -7.02 -13.11
CA THR A 147 19.48 -6.12 -14.24
C THR A 147 18.10 -6.35 -14.84
N PHE A 148 17.38 -5.28 -15.09
CA PHE A 148 16.08 -5.31 -15.74
C PHE A 148 16.16 -4.47 -17.01
N HIS A 149 15.89 -5.08 -18.17
CA HIS A 149 15.77 -4.39 -19.44
C HIS A 149 14.32 -3.99 -19.63
N ILE A 150 14.06 -2.70 -19.66
CA ILE A 150 12.71 -2.12 -19.77
C ILE A 150 12.51 -1.53 -21.15
N LYS A 151 11.38 -1.88 -21.77
CA LYS A 151 10.92 -1.28 -23.02
C LYS A 151 9.60 -0.55 -22.76
N LEU A 152 9.59 0.76 -22.98
CA LEU A 152 8.43 1.61 -22.77
C LEU A 152 7.47 1.57 -23.98
N ARG A 153 6.18 1.77 -23.72
CA ARG A 153 5.20 2.14 -24.74
C ARG A 153 5.55 3.52 -25.31
N LYS A 154 5.17 3.75 -26.55
CA LYS A 154 5.33 5.04 -27.23
C LYS A 154 4.08 5.90 -27.05
N ASN A 155 4.21 7.19 -27.37
CA ASN A 155 3.09 8.16 -27.39
C ASN A 155 2.42 8.37 -26.01
N MET A 156 3.10 8.06 -24.91
CA MET A 156 2.66 8.44 -23.57
C MET A 156 2.99 9.92 -23.35
N MET A 157 1.99 10.74 -23.02
CA MET A 157 2.14 12.19 -22.98
C MET A 157 1.89 12.75 -21.59
N TRP A 158 2.80 13.61 -21.14
CA TRP A 158 2.53 14.54 -20.04
C TRP A 158 1.48 15.57 -20.47
N GLN A 159 0.57 15.94 -19.56
CA GLN A 159 -0.37 17.03 -19.80
C GLN A 159 0.35 18.37 -19.99
N ALA A 160 -0.30 19.30 -20.73
CA ALA A 160 0.13 20.69 -20.76
C ALA A 160 -0.08 21.37 -19.41
N PHE A 161 0.72 22.38 -19.10
CA PHE A 161 0.57 23.21 -17.90
C PHE A 161 1.01 24.65 -18.15
N GLN A 162 0.65 25.55 -17.25
CA GLN A 162 1.23 26.89 -17.18
C GLN A 162 2.47 26.85 -16.30
N ASP A 163 3.62 27.32 -16.80
CA ASP A 163 4.83 27.42 -15.99
C ASP A 163 4.59 28.34 -14.79
N VAL A 164 4.91 27.86 -13.61
CA VAL A 164 4.56 28.53 -12.35
C VAL A 164 5.36 29.82 -12.09
N GLU A 165 6.48 30.01 -12.79
CA GLU A 165 7.35 31.18 -12.65
C GLU A 165 7.11 32.22 -13.76
N THR A 166 6.94 31.76 -15.01
CA THR A 166 6.80 32.64 -16.18
C THR A 166 5.35 32.81 -16.64
N ASN A 167 4.44 31.94 -16.18
CA ASN A 167 3.06 31.84 -16.64
C ASN A 167 2.94 31.52 -18.14
N GLU A 168 3.99 30.99 -18.77
CA GLU A 168 3.97 30.58 -20.17
C GLU A 168 3.32 29.20 -20.31
N TYR A 169 2.63 29.00 -21.43
CA TYR A 169 2.05 27.71 -21.75
C TYR A 169 3.14 26.70 -22.15
N VAL A 170 3.24 25.61 -21.41
CA VAL A 170 4.09 24.46 -21.73
C VAL A 170 3.25 23.38 -22.40
N ALA A 171 3.54 23.12 -23.66
CA ALA A 171 2.84 22.12 -24.47
C ALA A 171 3.09 20.70 -23.91
N PRO A 172 2.18 19.73 -24.20
CA PRO A 172 2.39 18.34 -23.82
C PRO A 172 3.74 17.81 -24.30
N LYS A 173 4.43 17.09 -23.44
CA LYS A 173 5.69 16.41 -23.77
C LYS A 173 5.54 14.91 -23.62
N GLU A 174 6.30 14.17 -24.40
CA GLU A 174 6.28 12.72 -24.32
C GLU A 174 7.05 12.20 -23.10
N VAL A 175 6.50 11.17 -22.45
CA VAL A 175 7.18 10.44 -21.37
C VAL A 175 8.30 9.60 -21.96
N THR A 176 9.47 9.67 -21.37
CA THR A 176 10.67 9.00 -21.86
C THR A 176 11.46 8.32 -20.75
N ALA A 177 12.46 7.55 -21.11
CA ALA A 177 13.42 6.94 -20.18
C ALA A 177 14.09 7.98 -19.25
N GLU A 178 14.26 9.23 -19.72
CA GLU A 178 14.81 10.34 -18.92
C GLU A 178 13.94 10.69 -17.71
N ASP A 179 12.60 10.57 -17.80
CA ASP A 179 11.69 10.86 -16.69
C ASP A 179 11.78 9.78 -15.59
N PHE A 180 12.05 8.53 -15.95
CA PHE A 180 12.33 7.44 -15.00
C PHE A 180 13.71 7.58 -14.36
N LYS A 181 14.72 7.96 -15.16
CA LYS A 181 16.05 8.27 -14.62
C LYS A 181 15.96 9.43 -13.63
N PHE A 182 15.28 10.49 -13.98
CA PHE A 182 15.10 11.66 -13.12
C PHE A 182 14.36 11.31 -11.81
N TYR A 183 13.33 10.46 -11.87
CA TYR A 183 12.65 9.95 -10.67
C TYR A 183 13.64 9.30 -9.69
N VAL A 184 14.52 8.43 -10.18
CA VAL A 184 15.52 7.77 -9.33
C VAL A 184 16.58 8.74 -8.83
N ASP A 185 17.08 9.64 -9.71
CA ASP A 185 18.08 10.64 -9.34
C ASP A 185 17.58 11.55 -8.20
N VAL A 186 16.30 11.95 -8.25
CA VAL A 186 15.65 12.75 -7.19
C VAL A 186 15.56 11.98 -5.88
N ILE A 187 15.11 10.73 -5.91
CA ILE A 187 14.99 9.90 -4.69
C ILE A 187 16.35 9.65 -4.05
N LYS A 188 17.39 9.42 -4.86
CA LYS A 188 18.76 9.16 -4.37
C LYS A 188 19.47 10.40 -3.87
N ASN A 189 19.00 11.59 -4.20
CA ASN A 189 19.58 12.83 -3.69
C ASN A 189 19.35 12.95 -2.19
N GLU A 190 20.43 13.00 -1.40
CA GLU A 190 20.38 13.01 0.07
C GLU A 190 19.68 14.23 0.66
N LYS A 191 19.68 15.36 -0.08
CA LYS A 191 18.98 16.58 0.33
C LYS A 191 17.48 16.54 0.11
N VAL A 192 16.95 15.56 -0.65
CA VAL A 192 15.51 15.40 -0.85
C VAL A 192 14.92 14.64 0.34
N HIS A 193 13.78 15.08 0.84
CA HIS A 193 13.05 14.46 1.95
C HIS A 193 12.34 13.15 1.53
N ALA A 194 13.09 12.24 0.87
CA ALA A 194 12.61 10.99 0.32
C ALA A 194 13.04 9.76 1.13
N SER A 195 13.35 9.91 2.44
CA SER A 195 13.94 8.84 3.24
C SER A 195 13.15 7.53 3.20
N ALA A 196 11.83 7.59 3.25
CA ALA A 196 10.96 6.41 3.15
C ALA A 196 11.10 5.68 1.80
N LEU A 197 11.04 6.41 0.67
CA LEU A 197 11.21 5.84 -0.66
C LEU A 197 12.65 5.38 -0.93
N ARG A 198 13.63 6.10 -0.40
CA ARG A 198 15.07 5.81 -0.62
C ARG A 198 15.45 4.41 -0.16
N THR A 199 14.78 3.86 0.85
CA THR A 199 15.02 2.49 1.34
C THR A 199 14.82 1.43 0.26
N TYR A 200 13.91 1.65 -0.68
CA TYR A 200 13.64 0.72 -1.77
C TYR A 200 14.66 0.83 -2.92
N TYR A 201 15.37 1.95 -3.01
CA TYR A 201 16.32 2.24 -4.09
C TYR A 201 17.78 2.35 -3.61
N GLN A 202 18.08 2.03 -2.35
CA GLN A 202 19.45 2.15 -1.80
C GLN A 202 20.46 1.32 -2.58
N ASN A 203 20.09 0.11 -3.01
CA ASN A 203 20.94 -0.80 -3.76
C ASN A 203 20.78 -0.66 -5.28
N LEU A 204 19.97 0.29 -5.75
CA LEU A 204 19.89 0.61 -7.17
C LEU A 204 21.16 1.35 -7.59
N GLN A 205 21.87 0.78 -8.54
CA GLN A 205 23.16 1.27 -9.01
C GLN A 205 22.99 2.38 -10.03
N ALA A 206 22.24 2.10 -11.10
CA ALA A 206 22.02 3.03 -12.20
C ALA A 206 20.76 2.73 -13.00
N ILE A 207 20.23 3.77 -13.67
CA ILE A 207 19.40 3.64 -14.87
C ILE A 207 20.28 4.02 -16.05
N GLU A 208 20.53 3.07 -16.97
CA GLU A 208 21.28 3.26 -18.19
C GLU A 208 20.34 3.36 -19.38
N ILE A 209 20.26 4.53 -19.97
CA ILE A 209 19.39 4.81 -21.10
C ILE A 209 20.02 4.28 -22.40
N ILE A 210 19.31 3.40 -23.11
CA ILE A 210 19.69 2.91 -24.44
C ILE A 210 19.18 3.90 -25.50
N ASN A 211 17.91 4.25 -25.39
CA ASN A 211 17.24 5.23 -26.26
C ASN A 211 16.02 5.82 -25.54
N LYS A 212 15.26 6.66 -26.21
CA LYS A 212 14.09 7.37 -25.67
C LYS A 212 13.08 6.46 -24.97
N TYR A 213 12.95 5.20 -25.38
CA TYR A 213 11.95 4.25 -24.90
C TYR A 213 12.54 2.99 -24.30
N GLU A 214 13.85 2.93 -24.11
CA GLU A 214 14.51 1.72 -23.67
C GLU A 214 15.63 2.02 -22.69
N PHE A 215 15.68 1.30 -21.57
CA PHE A 215 16.71 1.48 -20.56
C PHE A 215 16.93 0.22 -19.72
N PHE A 216 18.11 0.13 -19.11
CA PHE A 216 18.40 -0.84 -18.09
C PHE A 216 18.25 -0.23 -16.70
N VAL A 217 17.66 -1.02 -15.78
CA VAL A 217 17.69 -0.75 -14.33
C VAL A 217 18.67 -1.72 -13.70
N LYS A 218 19.77 -1.21 -13.15
CA LYS A 218 20.85 -2.02 -12.58
C LYS A 218 20.89 -1.92 -11.08
N TRP A 219 20.91 -3.07 -10.42
CA TRP A 219 21.01 -3.23 -8.97
C TRP A 219 22.39 -3.80 -8.60
N SER A 220 22.97 -3.33 -7.50
CA SER A 220 24.29 -3.80 -7.03
C SER A 220 24.26 -5.26 -6.57
N GLU A 221 23.12 -5.69 -6.03
CA GLU A 221 22.94 -7.03 -5.48
C GLU A 221 21.58 -7.63 -5.86
N LYS A 222 21.51 -8.95 -5.73
CA LYS A 222 20.29 -9.70 -5.94
C LYS A 222 19.39 -9.57 -4.71
N ASN A 223 18.16 -9.08 -4.92
CA ASN A 223 17.15 -8.94 -3.91
C ASN A 223 15.78 -9.27 -4.52
N TYR A 224 14.93 -10.04 -3.83
CA TYR A 224 13.61 -10.39 -4.36
C TYR A 224 12.74 -9.15 -4.61
N GLY A 225 12.91 -8.10 -3.82
CA GLY A 225 12.19 -6.83 -3.98
C GLY A 225 12.60 -6.00 -5.19
N ASN A 226 13.73 -6.32 -5.85
CA ASN A 226 14.22 -5.57 -7.01
C ASN A 226 13.18 -5.54 -8.14
N LEU A 227 12.49 -6.66 -8.39
CA LEU A 227 11.43 -6.73 -9.40
C LEU A 227 10.29 -5.76 -9.07
N ALA A 228 9.76 -5.85 -7.86
CA ALA A 228 8.66 -5.00 -7.42
C ALA A 228 9.06 -3.51 -7.42
N SER A 229 10.23 -3.17 -6.89
CA SER A 229 10.75 -1.80 -6.88
C SER A 229 10.99 -1.26 -8.29
N THR A 230 11.48 -2.09 -9.22
CA THR A 230 11.65 -1.70 -10.62
C THR A 230 10.30 -1.47 -11.30
N LEU A 231 9.38 -2.42 -11.22
CA LEU A 231 8.11 -2.36 -11.93
C LEU A 231 7.12 -1.33 -11.35
N SER A 232 7.29 -0.96 -10.08
CA SER A 232 6.51 0.10 -9.43
C SER A 232 7.07 1.51 -9.64
N MET A 233 8.14 1.68 -10.42
CA MET A 233 8.63 3.02 -10.78
C MET A 233 7.56 3.78 -11.56
N SER A 234 7.33 5.03 -11.15
CA SER A 234 6.49 6.00 -11.84
C SER A 234 7.38 7.13 -12.37
N PRO A 235 7.18 7.64 -13.59
CA PRO A 235 8.01 8.71 -14.12
C PRO A 235 7.79 10.01 -13.36
N LEU A 236 8.81 10.87 -13.30
CA LEU A 236 8.71 12.22 -12.75
C LEU A 236 8.93 13.23 -13.88
N PRO A 237 8.03 14.21 -14.11
CA PRO A 237 8.12 15.14 -15.24
C PRO A 237 9.32 16.09 -15.09
N LYS A 238 10.49 15.69 -15.61
CA LYS A 238 11.75 16.44 -15.50
C LYS A 238 11.57 17.91 -15.94
N HIS A 239 10.83 18.13 -17.01
CA HIS A 239 10.60 19.47 -17.58
C HIS A 239 9.67 20.37 -16.74
N PHE A 240 8.96 19.81 -15.75
CA PHE A 240 8.19 20.60 -14.78
C PHE A 240 9.07 21.08 -13.62
N TYR A 241 10.06 20.28 -13.22
CA TYR A 241 10.93 20.60 -12.09
C TYR A 241 12.22 21.31 -12.50
N LEU A 242 12.68 21.13 -13.75
CA LEU A 242 13.95 21.66 -14.25
C LEU A 242 13.77 22.36 -15.60
N LYS A 243 14.24 23.58 -15.70
CA LYS A 243 14.45 24.25 -16.99
C LYS A 243 15.70 23.73 -17.68
N ALA A 244 15.79 23.93 -18.98
CA ALA A 244 16.97 23.53 -19.74
C ALA A 244 18.23 24.23 -19.19
N GLY A 245 19.26 23.43 -18.83
CA GLY A 245 20.50 23.93 -18.25
C GLY A 245 20.46 24.19 -16.74
N GLU A 246 19.31 24.04 -16.08
CA GLU A 246 19.20 24.17 -14.62
C GLU A 246 19.76 22.94 -13.91
N VAL A 247 20.50 23.16 -12.81
CA VAL A 247 20.99 22.09 -11.92
C VAL A 247 19.92 21.80 -10.86
N PHE A 248 19.64 20.51 -10.66
CA PHE A 248 18.66 20.08 -9.65
C PHE A 248 19.11 20.46 -8.23
N SER A 249 18.21 21.05 -7.46
CA SER A 249 18.40 21.36 -6.05
C SER A 249 17.37 20.63 -5.20
N GLY A 250 17.83 19.76 -4.31
CA GLY A 250 16.96 19.05 -3.37
C GLY A 250 16.24 19.99 -2.40
N ASP A 251 16.93 21.03 -1.93
CA ASP A 251 16.34 22.02 -1.03
C ASP A 251 15.21 22.81 -1.71
N LYS A 252 15.42 23.25 -2.98
CA LYS A 252 14.37 23.91 -3.79
C LYS A 252 13.19 22.95 -3.99
N PHE A 253 13.44 21.69 -4.34
CA PHE A 253 12.42 20.67 -4.56
C PHE A 253 11.54 20.43 -3.32
N ASN A 254 12.15 20.31 -2.14
CA ASN A 254 11.42 20.10 -0.89
C ASN A 254 10.50 21.29 -0.54
N ASN A 255 10.98 22.52 -0.80
CA ASN A 255 10.36 23.76 -0.31
C ASN A 255 9.56 24.50 -1.39
N ASP A 256 9.40 23.95 -2.59
CA ASP A 256 8.62 24.56 -3.66
C ASP A 256 7.11 24.48 -3.35
N THR A 257 6.60 25.52 -2.70
CA THR A 257 5.20 25.57 -2.26
C THR A 257 4.19 25.67 -3.40
N VAL A 258 4.63 25.96 -4.61
CA VAL A 258 3.76 26.05 -5.80
C VAL A 258 3.73 24.72 -6.53
N ARG A 259 4.91 24.19 -6.94
CA ARG A 259 4.99 22.91 -7.64
C ARG A 259 4.50 21.74 -6.77
N ASN A 260 4.76 21.78 -5.46
CA ASN A 260 4.29 20.76 -4.52
C ASN A 260 2.77 20.78 -4.28
N ARG A 261 2.03 21.71 -4.89
CA ARG A 261 0.56 21.75 -4.91
C ARG A 261 -0.05 21.34 -6.25
N MET A 262 0.74 20.85 -7.17
CA MET A 262 0.33 20.47 -8.52
C MET A 262 0.76 19.03 -8.82
N ILE A 263 0.01 18.37 -9.71
CA ILE A 263 0.40 17.09 -10.30
C ILE A 263 0.35 17.24 -11.81
N ILE A 264 1.47 17.03 -12.47
CA ILE A 264 1.51 16.97 -13.94
C ILE A 264 1.26 15.52 -14.35
N SER A 265 0.16 15.29 -15.03
CA SER A 265 -0.35 13.95 -15.29
C SER A 265 0.16 13.37 -16.62
N CYS A 266 0.42 12.06 -16.62
CA CYS A 266 0.53 11.21 -17.82
C CYS A 266 -0.38 9.97 -17.71
N GLY A 267 -1.19 9.90 -16.68
CA GLY A 267 -2.10 8.81 -16.34
C GLY A 267 -3.54 9.03 -16.83
N PRO A 268 -4.47 8.21 -16.30
CA PRO A 268 -5.86 8.19 -16.73
C PRO A 268 -6.65 9.47 -16.42
N TYR A 269 -6.27 10.20 -15.38
CA TYR A 269 -6.89 11.48 -15.03
C TYR A 269 -5.87 12.61 -15.05
N LYS A 270 -6.32 13.81 -15.45
CA LYS A 270 -5.59 15.08 -15.33
C LYS A 270 -5.95 15.74 -14.01
N PHE A 271 -4.94 16.17 -13.27
CA PHE A 271 -5.13 17.08 -12.15
C PHE A 271 -5.58 18.45 -12.69
N VAL A 272 -6.69 18.96 -12.14
CA VAL A 272 -7.23 20.27 -12.52
C VAL A 272 -6.82 21.32 -11.51
N ARG A 273 -7.18 21.12 -10.23
CA ARG A 273 -6.81 22.03 -9.15
C ARG A 273 -7.06 21.44 -7.77
N TRP A 274 -6.36 21.99 -6.80
CA TRP A 274 -6.57 21.76 -5.38
C TRP A 274 -6.95 23.08 -4.69
N ASP A 275 -8.22 23.19 -4.32
CA ASP A 275 -8.75 24.25 -3.48
C ASP A 275 -8.51 23.82 -2.01
N LYS A 276 -7.43 24.32 -1.39
CA LYS A 276 -7.02 23.93 -0.04
C LYS A 276 -8.18 24.09 0.94
N ASP A 277 -8.30 23.14 1.88
CA ASP A 277 -9.37 23.07 2.88
C ASP A 277 -10.80 22.96 2.29
N SER A 278 -10.91 22.60 1.01
CA SER A 278 -12.19 22.49 0.31
C SER A 278 -12.29 21.24 -0.56
N LYS A 279 -11.55 21.15 -1.64
CA LYS A 279 -11.67 20.04 -2.60
C LYS A 279 -10.48 19.91 -3.53
N VAL A 280 -10.34 18.70 -4.11
CA VAL A 280 -9.44 18.41 -5.23
C VAL A 280 -10.25 17.92 -6.42
N ILE A 281 -9.93 18.37 -7.63
CA ILE A 281 -10.68 18.08 -8.86
C ILE A 281 -9.75 17.45 -9.90
N PHE A 282 -10.24 16.37 -10.50
CA PHE A 282 -9.60 15.67 -11.61
C PHE A 282 -10.59 15.50 -12.77
N GLU A 283 -10.07 15.48 -14.00
CA GLU A 283 -10.83 15.20 -15.21
C GLU A 283 -10.17 14.05 -15.99
N ALA A 284 -10.97 13.23 -16.65
CA ALA A 284 -10.47 12.14 -17.48
C ALA A 284 -9.49 12.70 -18.53
N ASN A 285 -8.38 12.01 -18.72
CA ASN A 285 -7.36 12.40 -19.67
C ASN A 285 -7.71 11.88 -21.06
N ASP A 286 -8.22 12.75 -21.91
CA ASP A 286 -8.58 12.47 -23.30
C ASP A 286 -7.39 12.06 -24.20
N LYS A 287 -6.17 12.28 -23.72
CA LYS A 287 -4.91 11.88 -24.38
C LYS A 287 -4.18 10.76 -23.64
N PHE A 288 -4.88 10.08 -22.74
CA PHE A 288 -4.29 8.95 -22.03
C PHE A 288 -3.98 7.82 -22.99
N TRP A 289 -2.75 7.37 -23.04
CA TRP A 289 -2.27 6.31 -23.92
C TRP A 289 -3.04 4.99 -23.76
N GLY A 290 -3.57 4.71 -22.58
CA GLY A 290 -4.34 3.51 -22.26
C GLY A 290 -5.68 3.41 -22.98
N ILE A 291 -6.18 4.50 -23.58
CA ILE A 291 -7.42 4.51 -24.39
C ILE A 291 -7.29 3.52 -25.56
N ASP A 292 -6.14 3.52 -26.22
CA ASP A 292 -5.86 2.62 -27.37
C ASP A 292 -5.77 1.14 -26.96
N TYR A 293 -5.65 0.87 -25.65
CA TYR A 293 -5.56 -0.46 -25.04
C TYR A 293 -6.84 -0.88 -24.30
N GLY A 294 -7.88 -0.05 -24.32
CA GLY A 294 -9.18 -0.38 -23.70
C GLY A 294 -9.28 -0.10 -22.20
N ILE A 295 -8.35 0.66 -21.62
CA ILE A 295 -8.35 1.05 -20.20
C ILE A 295 -8.67 2.54 -19.97
N ALA A 296 -9.48 3.13 -20.86
CA ALA A 296 -9.97 4.49 -20.66
C ALA A 296 -10.84 4.58 -19.39
N PRO A 297 -10.62 5.58 -18.51
CA PRO A 297 -11.47 5.75 -17.35
C PRO A 297 -12.86 6.24 -17.77
N PRO A 298 -13.95 5.50 -17.47
CA PRO A 298 -15.27 5.87 -17.99
C PRO A 298 -15.85 7.13 -17.35
N ILE A 299 -15.55 7.40 -16.07
CA ILE A 299 -16.05 8.59 -15.38
C ILE A 299 -15.21 9.81 -15.77
N SER A 300 -15.86 10.86 -16.33
CA SER A 300 -15.17 12.02 -16.85
C SER A 300 -14.63 12.98 -15.79
N LYS A 301 -15.22 13.00 -14.57
CA LYS A 301 -14.84 13.93 -13.51
C LYS A 301 -14.83 13.29 -12.14
N LEU A 302 -13.70 13.41 -11.45
CA LEU A 302 -13.58 13.05 -10.03
C LEU A 302 -13.46 14.32 -9.18
N THR A 303 -14.17 14.34 -8.06
CA THR A 303 -14.06 15.42 -7.07
C THR A 303 -13.93 14.82 -5.69
N PHE A 304 -12.92 15.24 -4.94
CA PHE A 304 -12.73 14.86 -3.54
C PHE A 304 -13.03 16.09 -2.69
N GLU A 305 -14.14 16.06 -1.96
CA GLU A 305 -14.56 17.15 -1.08
C GLU A 305 -14.04 16.92 0.34
N LEU A 306 -13.49 17.96 0.96
CA LEU A 306 -13.11 17.90 2.37
C LEU A 306 -14.35 18.03 3.24
N ILE A 307 -14.74 16.94 3.87
CA ILE A 307 -15.86 16.90 4.82
C ILE A 307 -15.36 16.20 6.10
N LYS A 308 -14.98 16.97 7.11
CA LYS A 308 -14.31 16.46 8.32
C LYS A 308 -15.18 15.50 9.13
N HIS A 309 -16.45 15.84 9.38
CA HIS A 309 -17.31 15.08 10.27
C HIS A 309 -17.94 13.83 9.61
N PRO A 310 -17.83 12.63 10.21
CA PRO A 310 -18.40 11.41 9.65
C PRO A 310 -19.90 11.46 9.39
N ASN A 311 -20.67 12.11 10.27
CA ASN A 311 -22.11 12.25 10.08
C ASN A 311 -22.45 13.16 8.89
N SER A 312 -21.68 14.24 8.67
CA SER A 312 -21.85 15.12 7.51
C SER A 312 -21.56 14.38 6.20
N ARG A 313 -20.50 13.54 6.18
CA ARG A 313 -20.20 12.66 5.03
C ARG A 313 -21.35 11.70 4.77
N TYR A 314 -21.89 11.08 5.82
CA TYR A 314 -23.01 10.15 5.70
C TYR A 314 -24.26 10.82 5.13
N GLN A 315 -24.62 12.02 5.62
CA GLN A 315 -25.73 12.78 5.08
C GLN A 315 -25.51 13.20 3.62
N ALA A 316 -24.28 13.56 3.25
CA ALA A 316 -23.92 13.87 1.87
C ALA A 316 -24.04 12.64 0.94
N LEU A 317 -23.78 11.43 1.45
CA LEU A 317 -24.03 10.19 0.72
C LEU A 317 -25.54 9.94 0.54
N LEU A 318 -26.33 10.03 1.62
CA LEU A 318 -27.79 9.80 1.57
C LEU A 318 -28.51 10.79 0.64
N SER A 319 -28.06 12.05 0.57
CA SER A 319 -28.59 13.07 -0.34
C SER A 319 -28.14 12.88 -1.81
N GLY A 320 -27.29 11.89 -2.11
CA GLY A 320 -26.72 11.66 -3.44
C GLY A 320 -25.64 12.66 -3.85
N LYS A 321 -25.20 13.57 -2.95
CA LYS A 321 -24.06 14.47 -3.19
C LYS A 321 -22.77 13.68 -3.37
N LEU A 322 -22.52 12.68 -2.52
CA LEU A 322 -21.42 11.73 -2.68
C LEU A 322 -21.89 10.50 -3.46
N GLY A 323 -21.04 10.03 -4.36
CA GLY A 323 -21.28 8.80 -5.12
C GLY A 323 -20.81 7.55 -4.39
N GLN A 324 -19.85 7.70 -3.47
CA GLN A 324 -19.26 6.61 -2.70
C GLN A 324 -18.73 7.17 -1.36
N LEU A 325 -18.82 6.34 -0.32
CA LEU A 325 -18.29 6.66 1.01
C LEU A 325 -17.83 5.39 1.73
N GLY A 326 -16.71 5.49 2.43
CA GLY A 326 -16.34 4.55 3.50
C GLY A 326 -17.20 4.84 4.74
N LEU A 327 -17.94 3.84 5.19
CA LEU A 327 -18.82 3.94 6.36
C LEU A 327 -18.05 3.65 7.64
N THR A 328 -18.40 4.33 8.72
CA THR A 328 -17.96 3.91 10.06
C THR A 328 -18.64 2.61 10.46
N PRO A 329 -18.08 1.82 11.39
CA PRO A 329 -18.73 0.61 11.89
C PRO A 329 -20.15 0.83 12.40
N ASP A 330 -20.40 1.94 13.12
CA ASP A 330 -21.74 2.30 13.58
C ASP A 330 -22.71 2.59 12.41
N GLN A 331 -22.25 3.32 11.39
CA GLN A 331 -23.06 3.58 10.19
C GLN A 331 -23.36 2.29 9.42
N TRP A 332 -22.38 1.39 9.32
CA TRP A 332 -22.52 0.11 8.65
C TRP A 332 -23.53 -0.81 9.33
N VAL A 333 -23.44 -0.98 10.66
CA VAL A 333 -24.28 -1.92 11.40
C VAL A 333 -25.64 -1.32 11.73
N MET A 334 -25.69 -0.05 12.17
CA MET A 334 -26.90 0.52 12.77
C MET A 334 -27.72 1.38 11.81
N ARG A 335 -27.10 1.94 10.74
CA ARG A 335 -27.78 2.92 9.88
C ARG A 335 -27.96 2.46 8.44
N SER A 336 -27.23 1.45 7.97
CA SER A 336 -27.32 1.00 6.58
C SER A 336 -28.54 0.16 6.25
N GLU A 337 -29.39 -0.13 7.25
CA GLU A 337 -30.69 -0.77 7.07
C GLU A 337 -31.87 0.20 7.24
N SER A 338 -31.59 1.49 7.47
CA SER A 338 -32.63 2.53 7.63
C SER A 338 -33.36 2.79 6.31
N GLU A 339 -34.58 3.29 6.42
CA GLU A 339 -35.40 3.64 5.25
C GLU A 339 -34.73 4.75 4.41
N GLU A 340 -33.99 5.68 5.03
CA GLU A 340 -33.26 6.71 4.32
C GLU A 340 -32.14 6.08 3.47
N PHE A 341 -31.43 5.08 4.00
CA PHE A 341 -30.37 4.37 3.26
C PHE A 341 -30.96 3.61 2.07
N LYS A 342 -32.07 2.89 2.25
CA LYS A 342 -32.76 2.19 1.18
C LYS A 342 -33.24 3.15 0.08
N LYS A 343 -33.84 4.29 0.47
CA LYS A 343 -34.29 5.34 -0.47
C LYS A 343 -33.14 5.96 -1.26
N ALA A 344 -31.95 6.02 -0.69
CA ALA A 344 -30.76 6.55 -1.36
C ALA A 344 -30.17 5.62 -2.43
N LYS A 345 -30.73 4.39 -2.60
CA LYS A 345 -30.31 3.40 -3.60
C LYS A 345 -28.80 3.15 -3.57
N LEU A 346 -28.33 2.62 -2.45
CA LEU A 346 -26.92 2.36 -2.17
C LEU A 346 -26.64 0.86 -2.10
N LYS A 347 -25.55 0.42 -2.74
CA LYS A 347 -24.97 -0.93 -2.60
C LYS A 347 -23.87 -0.90 -1.56
N LYS A 348 -23.88 -1.88 -0.66
CA LYS A 348 -22.83 -2.09 0.34
C LYS A 348 -21.75 -3.02 -0.18
N TYR A 349 -20.51 -2.79 0.23
CA TYR A 349 -19.41 -3.73 0.03
C TYR A 349 -18.50 -3.76 1.25
N LYS A 350 -17.82 -4.90 1.45
CA LYS A 350 -16.93 -5.13 2.58
C LYS A 350 -15.72 -5.94 2.11
N ILE A 351 -14.53 -5.44 2.42
CA ILE A 351 -13.26 -6.14 2.22
C ILE A 351 -12.40 -6.00 3.47
N LEU A 352 -11.58 -6.99 3.79
CA LEU A 352 -10.56 -6.79 4.82
C LEU A 352 -9.52 -5.81 4.26
N ALA A 353 -9.37 -4.66 4.92
CA ALA A 353 -8.43 -3.66 4.45
C ALA A 353 -6.98 -4.19 4.51
N PRO A 354 -6.16 -3.99 3.48
CA PRO A 354 -4.73 -4.31 3.55
C PRO A 354 -4.00 -3.28 4.43
N SER A 355 -4.34 -3.30 5.71
CA SER A 355 -3.86 -2.35 6.70
C SER A 355 -3.99 -2.92 8.11
N TYR A 356 -3.31 -2.31 9.06
CA TYR A 356 -3.53 -2.55 10.48
C TYR A 356 -3.40 -1.27 11.29
N PHE A 357 -4.14 -1.17 12.40
CA PHE A 357 -3.97 -0.13 13.41
C PHE A 357 -3.06 -0.61 14.52
N TYR A 358 -2.34 0.34 15.13
CA TYR A 358 -1.39 0.08 16.20
C TYR A 358 -1.29 1.24 17.19
N ILE A 359 -0.74 0.94 18.36
CA ILE A 359 -0.15 1.91 19.29
C ILE A 359 1.36 1.74 19.20
N GLY A 360 2.08 2.80 18.83
CA GLY A 360 3.53 2.80 18.67
C GLY A 360 4.22 3.52 19.82
N TYR A 361 5.22 2.88 20.40
CA TYR A 361 6.01 3.41 21.50
C TYR A 361 7.32 4.02 21.01
N ASN A 362 7.66 5.24 21.41
CA ASN A 362 8.96 5.82 21.07
C ASN A 362 10.06 5.12 21.88
N LEU A 363 10.75 4.17 21.26
CA LEU A 363 11.77 3.32 21.89
C LEU A 363 13.05 4.08 22.25
N LYS A 364 13.19 5.35 21.86
CA LYS A 364 14.25 6.24 22.34
C LYS A 364 13.96 6.77 23.75
N LYS A 365 12.71 6.67 24.23
CA LYS A 365 12.33 7.04 25.60
C LYS A 365 12.60 5.88 26.56
N GLU A 366 13.21 6.18 27.70
CA GLU A 366 13.61 5.18 28.68
C GLU A 366 12.46 4.28 29.13
N LEU A 367 11.28 4.86 29.30
CA LEU A 367 10.04 4.19 29.71
C LEU A 367 9.71 2.97 28.85
N PHE A 368 10.00 3.02 27.53
CA PHE A 368 9.59 1.99 26.59
C PHE A 368 10.73 1.08 26.11
N LYS A 369 11.94 1.18 26.65
CA LYS A 369 13.08 0.33 26.24
C LYS A 369 12.90 -1.13 26.64
N ASP A 370 12.39 -1.38 27.85
CA ASP A 370 12.17 -2.74 28.34
C ASP A 370 10.98 -3.39 27.65
N ARG A 371 11.20 -4.54 26.98
CA ARG A 371 10.13 -5.27 26.27
C ARG A 371 9.02 -5.73 27.22
N ARG A 372 9.33 -6.05 28.48
CA ARG A 372 8.33 -6.47 29.48
C ARG A 372 7.30 -5.37 29.71
N VAL A 373 7.75 -4.11 29.72
CA VAL A 373 6.88 -2.94 29.80
C VAL A 373 5.94 -2.89 28.58
N ARG A 374 6.46 -3.06 27.36
CA ARG A 374 5.65 -3.03 26.14
C ARG A 374 4.66 -4.20 26.05
N GLN A 375 5.08 -5.39 26.49
CA GLN A 375 4.20 -6.56 26.61
C GLN A 375 3.08 -6.32 27.63
N ALA A 376 3.42 -5.75 28.80
CA ALA A 376 2.42 -5.37 29.80
C ALA A 376 1.42 -4.35 29.27
N LEU A 377 1.90 -3.28 28.60
CA LEU A 377 1.03 -2.29 27.96
C LEU A 377 0.11 -2.93 26.90
N THR A 378 0.58 -3.93 26.16
CA THR A 378 -0.23 -4.68 25.20
C THR A 378 -1.31 -5.52 25.89
N MET A 379 -1.00 -6.16 27.03
CA MET A 379 -1.97 -6.91 27.85
C MET A 379 -3.00 -6.00 28.52
N LEU A 380 -2.72 -4.72 28.69
CA LEU A 380 -3.66 -3.72 29.21
C LEU A 380 -4.57 -3.11 28.13
N VAL A 381 -4.47 -3.54 26.88
CA VAL A 381 -5.38 -3.12 25.81
C VAL A 381 -6.38 -4.23 25.54
N ASN A 382 -7.65 -4.02 25.95
CA ASN A 382 -8.74 -4.98 25.69
C ASN A 382 -9.18 -4.92 24.23
N ARG A 383 -8.40 -5.59 23.34
CA ARG A 383 -8.65 -5.59 21.88
C ARG A 383 -9.98 -6.24 21.51
N GLU A 384 -10.44 -7.24 22.25
CA GLU A 384 -11.74 -7.87 22.03
C GLU A 384 -12.88 -6.89 22.33
N ARG A 385 -12.77 -6.12 23.43
CA ARG A 385 -13.71 -5.02 23.73
C ARG A 385 -13.70 -3.96 22.62
N ILE A 386 -12.52 -3.59 22.12
CA ILE A 386 -12.36 -2.63 21.03
C ILE A 386 -13.04 -3.15 19.75
N VAL A 387 -12.79 -4.41 19.36
CA VAL A 387 -13.45 -5.04 18.19
C VAL A 387 -14.96 -5.04 18.34
N ARG A 388 -15.46 -5.46 19.49
CA ARG A 388 -16.90 -5.56 19.75
C ARG A 388 -17.57 -4.17 19.82
N ASP A 389 -17.03 -3.27 20.64
CA ASP A 389 -17.72 -2.02 21.02
C ASP A 389 -17.45 -0.85 20.07
N ILE A 390 -16.24 -0.80 19.49
CA ILE A 390 -15.83 0.28 18.58
C ILE A 390 -15.98 -0.11 17.12
N PHE A 391 -15.49 -1.32 16.76
CA PHE A 391 -15.57 -1.80 15.38
C PHE A 391 -16.84 -2.60 15.07
N ARG A 392 -17.72 -2.85 16.06
CA ARG A 392 -18.96 -3.62 15.85
C ARG A 392 -18.73 -4.99 15.23
N ASN A 393 -17.65 -5.66 15.60
CA ASN A 393 -17.14 -6.90 15.00
C ASN A 393 -16.73 -6.78 13.53
N GLU A 394 -16.50 -5.55 13.04
CA GLU A 394 -16.03 -5.27 11.68
C GLU A 394 -14.51 -5.00 11.64
N ALA A 395 -13.75 -5.80 12.39
CA ALA A 395 -12.28 -5.82 12.39
C ALA A 395 -11.77 -7.16 12.91
N GLU A 396 -10.56 -7.54 12.54
CA GLU A 396 -9.85 -8.71 13.05
C GLU A 396 -8.64 -8.27 13.89
N ILE A 397 -8.43 -8.90 15.06
CA ILE A 397 -7.23 -8.67 15.87
C ILE A 397 -6.01 -9.16 15.10
N VAL A 398 -4.93 -8.36 15.10
CA VAL A 398 -3.66 -8.70 14.47
C VAL A 398 -2.53 -8.78 15.47
N THR A 399 -1.50 -9.57 15.13
CA THR A 399 -0.38 -9.89 16.02
C THR A 399 0.97 -9.40 15.47
N GLY A 400 0.99 -8.83 14.26
CA GLY A 400 2.24 -8.41 13.64
C GLY A 400 2.06 -7.60 12.36
N PRO A 401 3.16 -7.35 11.64
CA PRO A 401 3.26 -6.28 10.67
C PRO A 401 2.79 -6.63 9.25
N PHE A 402 2.43 -7.88 8.99
CA PHE A 402 2.03 -8.30 7.64
C PHE A 402 0.51 -8.20 7.44
N PHE A 403 0.09 -8.09 6.17
CA PHE A 403 -1.33 -8.13 5.82
C PHE A 403 -1.96 -9.46 6.27
N ARG A 404 -3.07 -9.39 7.00
CA ARG A 404 -3.74 -10.53 7.65
C ARG A 404 -4.07 -11.67 6.68
N ASN A 405 -4.42 -11.37 5.42
CA ASN A 405 -4.74 -12.34 4.37
C ASN A 405 -3.53 -12.71 3.51
N SER A 406 -2.33 -12.22 3.83
CA SER A 406 -1.10 -12.59 3.14
C SER A 406 -0.55 -13.93 3.65
N LYS A 407 0.12 -14.68 2.79
CA LYS A 407 0.89 -15.88 3.16
C LYS A 407 2.02 -15.59 4.15
N TYR A 408 2.49 -14.34 4.21
CA TYR A 408 3.54 -13.87 5.12
C TYR A 408 3.04 -13.65 6.55
N TYR A 409 1.72 -13.58 6.76
CA TYR A 409 1.14 -13.47 8.10
C TYR A 409 1.01 -14.85 8.74
N ASP A 410 1.66 -15.06 9.88
CA ASP A 410 1.50 -16.30 10.65
C ASP A 410 0.24 -16.26 11.53
N SER A 411 -0.78 -16.98 11.11
CA SER A 411 -2.05 -17.08 11.84
C SER A 411 -1.99 -18.00 13.08
N ALA A 412 -0.88 -18.73 13.27
CA ALA A 412 -0.67 -19.55 14.46
C ALA A 412 -0.33 -18.73 15.69
N ILE A 413 0.26 -17.53 15.50
CA ILE A 413 0.61 -16.60 16.57
C ILE A 413 -0.69 -16.07 17.21
N LYS A 414 -0.86 -16.38 18.50
CA LYS A 414 -2.03 -15.92 19.28
C LYS A 414 -1.77 -14.53 19.87
N PRO A 415 -2.78 -13.63 19.85
CA PRO A 415 -2.64 -12.34 20.50
C PRO A 415 -2.45 -12.49 22.02
N TYR A 416 -1.67 -11.60 22.62
CA TYR A 416 -1.64 -11.48 24.09
C TYR A 416 -3.06 -11.26 24.61
N PRO A 417 -3.50 -11.96 25.67
CA PRO A 417 -4.82 -11.74 26.26
C PRO A 417 -4.89 -10.37 26.96
N PHE A 418 -6.08 -9.87 27.18
CA PHE A 418 -6.29 -8.79 28.13
C PHE A 418 -6.16 -9.36 29.55
N ASP A 419 -5.07 -9.03 30.24
CA ASP A 419 -4.75 -9.58 31.56
C ASP A 419 -4.03 -8.53 32.41
N VAL A 420 -4.80 -7.88 33.28
CA VAL A 420 -4.31 -6.80 34.16
C VAL A 420 -3.31 -7.34 35.19
N GLU A 421 -3.53 -8.53 35.73
CA GLU A 421 -2.67 -9.09 36.79
C GLU A 421 -1.32 -9.55 36.23
N MET A 422 -1.32 -10.15 35.05
CA MET A 422 -0.08 -10.51 34.37
C MET A 422 0.69 -9.24 33.95
N ALA A 423 0.00 -8.20 33.50
CA ALA A 423 0.62 -6.91 33.17
C ALA A 423 1.29 -6.28 34.40
N LYS A 424 0.61 -6.22 35.54
CA LYS A 424 1.18 -5.74 36.80
C LYS A 424 2.42 -6.54 37.21
N LYS A 425 2.38 -7.86 37.07
CA LYS A 425 3.52 -8.73 37.34
C LYS A 425 4.73 -8.38 36.47
N LEU A 426 4.53 -8.25 35.15
CA LEU A 426 5.60 -7.87 34.21
C LEU A 426 6.17 -6.48 34.54
N LEU A 427 5.31 -5.53 34.90
CA LEU A 427 5.73 -4.18 35.29
C LEU A 427 6.56 -4.22 36.57
N ALA A 428 6.14 -4.99 37.58
CA ALA A 428 6.92 -5.18 38.83
C ALA A 428 8.27 -5.86 38.54
N GLU A 429 8.33 -6.89 37.72
CA GLU A 429 9.57 -7.53 37.27
C GLU A 429 10.49 -6.56 36.51
N ALA A 430 9.92 -5.56 35.83
CA ALA A 430 10.65 -4.48 35.17
C ALA A 430 11.07 -3.35 36.16
N GLY A 431 10.68 -3.45 37.42
CA GLY A 431 11.04 -2.52 38.50
C GLY A 431 10.07 -1.35 38.69
N TRP A 432 8.85 -1.43 38.07
CA TRP A 432 7.80 -0.44 38.24
C TRP A 432 6.86 -0.83 39.39
N LEU A 433 6.87 -0.03 40.47
CA LEU A 433 6.07 -0.25 41.66
C LEU A 433 5.47 1.09 42.13
N ASP A 434 4.35 1.08 42.81
CA ASP A 434 3.82 2.26 43.50
C ASP A 434 4.57 2.37 44.83
N SER A 435 5.72 3.06 44.83
CA SER A 435 6.61 3.09 46.00
C SER A 435 6.30 4.22 46.97
N ASP A 436 5.60 5.28 46.53
CA ASP A 436 5.18 6.42 47.36
C ASP A 436 3.71 6.34 47.79
N GLY A 437 2.94 5.38 47.27
CA GLY A 437 1.57 5.11 47.65
C GLY A 437 0.54 6.10 47.06
N ASP A 438 0.90 6.82 45.98
CA ASP A 438 0.02 7.81 45.36
C ASP A 438 -0.94 7.22 44.30
N GLY A 439 -0.84 5.92 44.05
CA GLY A 439 -1.66 5.19 43.11
C GLY A 439 -1.15 5.19 41.69
N ILE A 440 0.07 5.68 41.43
CA ILE A 440 0.74 5.62 40.12
C ILE A 440 2.06 4.87 40.32
N LEU A 441 2.36 3.93 39.38
CA LEU A 441 3.65 3.23 39.41
C LEU A 441 4.80 4.22 39.24
N ASP A 442 5.89 3.97 39.96
CA ASP A 442 7.13 4.73 39.81
C ASP A 442 8.34 3.81 39.72
N LYS A 443 9.45 4.34 39.21
CA LYS A 443 10.76 3.72 39.14
C LYS A 443 11.83 4.80 39.15
N ASP A 444 12.81 4.69 40.07
CA ASP A 444 13.89 5.65 40.19
C ASP A 444 13.41 7.11 40.36
N GLY A 445 12.30 7.30 41.08
CA GLY A 445 11.66 8.59 41.32
C GLY A 445 10.90 9.19 40.11
N LYS A 446 10.70 8.41 39.07
CA LYS A 446 9.91 8.81 37.88
C LYS A 446 8.61 8.06 37.85
N LYS A 447 7.50 8.77 37.73
CA LYS A 447 6.16 8.18 37.60
C LYS A 447 5.95 7.54 36.23
N PHE A 448 5.14 6.47 36.20
CA PHE A 448 4.72 5.85 34.98
C PHE A 448 3.60 6.67 34.36
N GLU A 449 3.97 7.76 33.72
CA GLU A 449 3.09 8.62 32.98
C GLU A 449 3.58 8.81 31.55
N PHE A 450 2.66 8.89 30.60
CA PHE A 450 2.98 9.19 29.21
C PHE A 450 1.80 9.81 28.48
N THR A 451 2.12 10.51 27.39
CA THR A 451 1.15 11.12 26.51
C THR A 451 1.04 10.35 25.20
N ILE A 452 -0.18 9.92 24.84
CA ILE A 452 -0.47 9.39 23.52
C ILE A 452 -0.99 10.48 22.60
N LEU A 453 -0.37 10.63 21.42
CA LEU A 453 -0.87 11.51 20.37
C LEU A 453 -2.06 10.90 19.66
N ALA A 454 -3.10 11.69 19.43
CA ALA A 454 -4.31 11.35 18.71
C ALA A 454 -4.62 12.38 17.63
N VAL A 455 -5.31 11.97 16.58
CA VAL A 455 -5.73 12.84 15.48
C VAL A 455 -7.12 13.40 15.78
N SER A 456 -7.28 14.73 15.66
CA SER A 456 -8.57 15.40 15.89
C SER A 456 -9.63 14.93 14.90
N SER A 457 -10.86 14.79 15.40
CA SER A 457 -12.02 14.32 14.64
C SER A 457 -11.88 12.90 14.04
N HIS A 458 -10.99 12.07 14.61
CA HIS A 458 -10.85 10.67 14.20
C HIS A 458 -11.83 9.77 14.96
N PRO A 459 -12.92 9.28 14.35
CA PRO A 459 -14.07 8.70 15.07
C PRO A 459 -13.75 7.43 15.85
N ILE A 460 -12.72 6.68 15.45
CA ILE A 460 -12.26 5.47 16.14
C ILE A 460 -11.40 5.85 17.35
N GLN A 461 -10.45 6.76 17.19
CA GLN A 461 -9.53 7.16 18.27
C GLN A 461 -10.28 7.86 19.40
N GLU A 462 -11.25 8.73 19.09
CA GLU A 462 -12.08 9.43 20.08
C GLU A 462 -12.84 8.47 21.02
N LYS A 463 -13.25 7.31 20.52
CA LYS A 463 -13.95 6.29 21.30
C LYS A 463 -12.99 5.28 21.96
N MET A 464 -11.93 4.92 21.27
CA MET A 464 -10.99 3.86 21.69
C MET A 464 -10.05 4.31 22.80
N LEU A 465 -9.47 5.51 22.68
CA LEU A 465 -8.45 5.96 23.63
C LEU A 465 -8.94 6.15 25.06
N PRO A 466 -10.16 6.64 25.33
CA PRO A 466 -10.71 6.65 26.68
C PRO A 466 -10.83 5.27 27.33
N ILE A 467 -11.18 4.23 26.54
CA ILE A 467 -11.24 2.84 27.01
C ILE A 467 -9.85 2.36 27.41
N ILE A 468 -8.86 2.61 26.55
CA ILE A 468 -7.47 2.22 26.81
C ILE A 468 -6.93 2.95 28.04
N LYS A 469 -7.23 4.25 28.20
CA LYS A 469 -6.86 5.02 29.39
C LYS A 469 -7.45 4.41 30.67
N GLU A 470 -8.71 4.03 30.63
CA GLU A 470 -9.36 3.32 31.77
C GLU A 470 -8.65 2.01 32.09
N ASP A 471 -8.30 1.23 31.05
CA ASP A 471 -7.61 -0.05 31.24
C ASP A 471 -6.17 0.13 31.76
N MET A 472 -5.43 1.16 31.31
CA MET A 472 -4.09 1.51 31.85
C MET A 472 -4.16 1.91 33.33
N ALA A 473 -5.18 2.67 33.73
CA ALA A 473 -5.36 3.09 35.12
C ALA A 473 -5.58 1.90 36.09
N LYS A 474 -6.09 0.74 35.61
CA LYS A 474 -6.24 -0.49 36.41
C LYS A 474 -4.87 -1.05 36.86
N ALA A 475 -3.81 -0.71 36.14
CA ALA A 475 -2.45 -1.07 36.46
C ALA A 475 -1.64 0.12 37.00
N ALA A 476 -2.31 1.15 37.57
CA ALA A 476 -1.68 2.32 38.14
C ALA A 476 -0.76 3.10 37.15
N ILE A 477 -1.18 3.22 35.90
CA ILE A 477 -0.49 3.96 34.84
C ILE A 477 -1.29 5.21 34.48
N ASP A 478 -0.66 6.41 34.48
CA ASP A 478 -1.28 7.64 34.03
C ASP A 478 -1.05 7.89 32.53
N MET A 479 -2.04 7.54 31.70
CA MET A 479 -2.03 7.82 30.27
C MET A 479 -2.78 9.13 29.97
N LYS A 480 -2.09 10.10 29.38
CA LYS A 480 -2.66 11.36 28.90
C LYS A 480 -2.94 11.28 27.40
N ILE A 481 -4.03 11.91 26.95
CA ILE A 481 -4.41 11.94 25.51
C ILE A 481 -4.22 13.36 25.02
N GLN A 482 -3.39 13.53 23.97
CA GLN A 482 -3.20 14.81 23.29
C GLN A 482 -3.75 14.73 21.87
N THR A 483 -4.79 15.49 21.59
CA THR A 483 -5.45 15.53 20.27
C THR A 483 -4.92 16.71 19.46
N ILE A 484 -4.45 16.47 18.24
CA ILE A 484 -3.88 17.47 17.33
C ILE A 484 -4.34 17.25 15.88
N GLU A 485 -4.20 18.28 15.04
CA GLU A 485 -4.53 18.21 13.60
C GLU A 485 -3.56 17.28 12.85
N TRP A 486 -4.06 16.64 11.79
CA TRP A 486 -3.34 15.62 11.02
C TRP A 486 -1.97 16.06 10.51
N SER A 487 -1.87 17.27 9.96
CA SER A 487 -0.59 17.79 9.43
C SER A 487 0.46 17.99 10.52
N VAL A 488 0.03 18.46 11.71
CA VAL A 488 0.89 18.62 12.89
C VAL A 488 1.27 17.26 13.45
N TYR A 489 0.34 16.32 13.43
CA TYR A 489 0.58 14.93 13.86
C TYR A 489 1.69 14.28 13.02
N LEU A 490 1.61 14.38 11.69
CA LEU A 490 2.65 13.85 10.79
C LEU A 490 4.01 14.51 11.03
N GLN A 491 4.04 15.83 11.22
CA GLN A 491 5.28 16.56 11.52
C GLN A 491 5.92 16.09 12.83
N LYS A 492 5.11 15.87 13.88
CA LYS A 492 5.62 15.33 15.16
C LYS A 492 6.19 13.91 15.00
N LEU A 493 5.54 13.03 14.21
CA LEU A 493 6.06 11.70 13.92
C LEU A 493 7.39 11.78 13.17
N GLN A 494 7.48 12.61 12.11
CA GLN A 494 8.69 12.79 11.31
C GLN A 494 9.87 13.28 12.15
N ASN A 495 9.61 14.17 13.11
CA ASN A 495 10.60 14.72 14.02
C ASN A 495 10.81 13.86 15.29
N ARG A 496 10.05 12.76 15.44
CA ARG A 496 10.05 11.91 16.66
C ARG A 496 9.72 12.66 17.96
N ASP A 497 8.95 13.75 17.83
CA ASP A 497 8.47 14.57 18.96
C ASP A 497 7.17 13.99 19.53
N PHE A 498 7.26 12.79 20.10
CA PHE A 498 6.15 12.09 20.76
C PHE A 498 6.68 11.07 21.76
N GLU A 499 5.83 10.61 22.67
CA GLU A 499 6.08 9.48 23.56
C GLU A 499 5.38 8.22 23.04
N VAL A 500 4.07 8.31 22.79
CA VAL A 500 3.25 7.24 22.22
C VAL A 500 2.38 7.83 21.12
N CYS A 501 2.18 7.08 20.06
CA CYS A 501 1.30 7.45 18.94
C CYS A 501 0.30 6.33 18.63
N THR A 502 -0.81 6.66 17.97
CA THR A 502 -1.72 5.66 17.41
C THR A 502 -2.02 5.98 15.96
N LEU A 503 -1.75 5.02 15.08
CA LEU A 503 -1.83 5.19 13.63
C LEU A 503 -2.20 3.86 12.96
N GLY A 504 -2.34 3.87 11.65
CA GLY A 504 -2.44 2.68 10.81
C GLY A 504 -1.40 2.66 9.71
N TRP A 505 -0.96 1.47 9.35
CA TRP A 505 -0.18 1.23 8.15
C TRP A 505 -1.02 0.57 7.07
N SER A 506 -0.93 1.07 5.85
CA SER A 506 -1.30 0.31 4.67
C SER A 506 -0.17 -0.64 4.34
N VAL A 507 -0.49 -1.91 4.16
CA VAL A 507 0.52 -2.95 3.89
C VAL A 507 0.15 -3.71 2.63
N PRO A 508 1.04 -3.79 1.64
CA PRO A 508 0.80 -4.56 0.43
C PRO A 508 0.72 -6.06 0.75
N TYR A 509 0.15 -6.83 -0.17
CA TYR A 509 0.07 -8.29 -0.05
C TYR A 509 1.44 -8.93 0.21
N GLU A 510 2.48 -8.46 -0.47
CA GLU A 510 3.88 -8.82 -0.27
C GLU A 510 4.61 -7.58 0.25
N SER A 511 4.95 -7.58 1.53
CA SER A 511 5.56 -6.45 2.23
C SER A 511 7.03 -6.71 2.52
N ASP A 512 7.89 -5.73 2.20
CA ASP A 512 9.28 -5.70 2.65
C ASP A 512 9.33 -4.99 4.02
N PRO A 513 9.73 -5.68 5.11
CA PRO A 513 9.74 -5.09 6.44
C PRO A 513 10.86 -4.07 6.68
N TYR A 514 11.82 -3.92 5.76
CA TYR A 514 13.01 -3.09 5.94
C TYR A 514 12.72 -1.64 6.32
N GLN A 515 11.78 -0.99 5.60
CA GLN A 515 11.46 0.42 5.78
C GLN A 515 11.02 0.75 7.20
N LEU A 516 10.26 -0.15 7.83
CA LEU A 516 9.64 0.05 9.14
C LEU A 516 10.50 -0.47 10.29
N TRP A 517 11.28 -1.53 10.05
CA TRP A 517 11.80 -2.37 11.12
C TRP A 517 13.32 -2.52 11.13
N HIS A 518 14.03 -2.19 10.04
CA HIS A 518 15.49 -2.32 10.01
C HIS A 518 16.17 -1.22 10.82
N SER A 519 17.17 -1.58 11.62
CA SER A 519 17.87 -0.67 12.56
C SER A 519 18.53 0.53 11.86
N SER A 520 18.96 0.38 10.58
CA SER A 520 19.52 1.49 9.81
C SER A 520 18.54 2.66 9.63
N GLN A 521 17.23 2.43 9.82
CA GLN A 521 16.18 3.44 9.72
C GLN A 521 15.84 4.08 11.06
N ALA A 522 16.37 3.52 12.18
CA ALA A 522 16.01 3.91 13.53
C ALA A 522 16.40 5.35 13.91
N ASP A 523 17.45 5.90 13.29
CA ASP A 523 17.96 7.25 13.59
C ASP A 523 17.74 8.27 12.46
N ILE A 524 17.18 7.84 11.33
CA ILE A 524 16.91 8.72 10.18
C ILE A 524 15.60 9.48 10.42
N LEU A 525 15.67 10.81 10.53
CA LEU A 525 14.48 11.66 10.61
C LEU A 525 13.63 11.53 9.34
N GLY A 526 12.31 11.51 9.50
CA GLY A 526 11.38 11.32 8.39
C GLY A 526 11.34 9.89 7.85
N SER A 527 12.10 8.93 8.43
CA SER A 527 11.95 7.51 8.11
C SER A 527 10.62 6.96 8.66
N SER A 528 10.15 5.86 8.07
CA SER A 528 8.94 5.18 8.59
C SER A 528 9.19 4.43 9.90
N ASN A 529 10.44 4.16 10.27
CA ASN A 529 10.81 3.68 11.59
C ASN A 529 10.83 4.83 12.61
N HIS A 530 9.73 5.54 12.73
CA HIS A 530 9.63 6.71 13.61
C HIS A 530 9.66 6.38 15.10
N ILE A 531 9.36 5.13 15.49
CA ILE A 531 9.50 4.67 16.89
C ILE A 531 10.95 4.39 17.28
N GLY A 532 11.88 4.33 16.32
CA GLY A 532 13.30 4.04 16.57
C GLY A 532 13.58 2.59 16.93
N PHE A 533 12.83 1.63 16.36
CA PHE A 533 13.07 0.19 16.57
C PHE A 533 14.46 -0.20 16.08
N ASN A 534 15.20 -0.90 16.92
CA ASN A 534 16.56 -1.35 16.66
C ASN A 534 16.74 -2.73 17.32
N ASN A 535 16.86 -3.77 16.49
CA ASN A 535 17.05 -5.14 16.95
C ASN A 535 17.90 -5.91 15.90
N PRO A 536 19.13 -6.35 16.25
CA PRO A 536 20.03 -7.03 15.31
C PRO A 536 19.48 -8.37 14.78
N GLU A 537 18.65 -9.09 15.54
CA GLU A 537 18.02 -10.32 15.10
C GLU A 537 16.96 -10.04 14.03
N ALA A 538 16.17 -8.97 14.22
CA ALA A 538 15.23 -8.49 13.21
C ALA A 538 15.95 -8.09 11.91
N ASP A 539 17.08 -7.38 12.01
CA ASP A 539 17.89 -7.00 10.87
C ASP A 539 18.36 -8.22 10.08
N ALA A 540 18.93 -9.21 10.77
CA ALA A 540 19.40 -10.44 10.13
C ALA A 540 18.27 -11.21 9.41
N LEU A 541 17.08 -11.28 10.01
CA LEU A 541 15.90 -11.88 9.37
C LEU A 541 15.44 -11.10 8.14
N ILE A 542 15.39 -9.76 8.24
CA ILE A 542 15.03 -8.88 7.12
C ILE A 542 16.01 -9.04 5.96
N GLU A 543 17.30 -9.01 6.22
CA GLU A 543 18.33 -9.15 5.19
C GLU A 543 18.27 -10.53 4.51
N LYS A 544 18.12 -11.60 5.30
CA LYS A 544 17.96 -12.97 4.79
C LYS A 544 16.68 -13.09 3.97
N LEU A 545 15.55 -12.54 4.44
CA LEU A 545 14.29 -12.53 3.71
C LEU A 545 14.45 -11.86 2.35
N ARG A 546 15.11 -10.71 2.29
CA ARG A 546 15.36 -9.96 1.05
C ARG A 546 16.23 -10.71 0.05
N GLN A 547 17.11 -11.59 0.48
CA GLN A 547 18.00 -12.40 -0.37
C GLN A 547 17.39 -13.77 -0.76
N THR A 548 16.27 -14.17 -0.15
CA THR A 548 15.63 -15.47 -0.37
C THR A 548 14.61 -15.40 -1.51
N PHE A 549 14.80 -16.22 -2.56
CA PHE A 549 13.94 -16.27 -3.75
C PHE A 549 12.95 -17.42 -3.73
N ASP A 550 13.27 -18.51 -3.02
CA ASP A 550 12.29 -19.56 -2.79
C ASP A 550 11.12 -19.03 -1.95
N MET A 551 9.92 -19.18 -2.48
CA MET A 551 8.70 -18.64 -1.85
C MET A 551 8.44 -19.27 -0.49
N ASN A 552 8.62 -20.57 -0.36
CA ASN A 552 8.31 -21.27 0.89
C ASN A 552 9.30 -20.90 1.99
N GLU A 553 10.59 -20.81 1.65
CA GLU A 553 11.61 -20.38 2.59
C GLU A 553 11.40 -18.90 2.98
N ARG A 554 11.00 -18.06 2.05
CA ARG A 554 10.69 -16.64 2.34
C ARG A 554 9.47 -16.50 3.25
N ILE A 555 8.42 -17.30 3.06
CA ILE A 555 7.26 -17.34 3.96
C ILE A 555 7.70 -17.76 5.37
N LYS A 556 8.54 -18.80 5.49
CA LYS A 556 9.06 -19.26 6.78
C LYS A 556 9.84 -18.14 7.51
N LEU A 557 10.74 -17.45 6.81
CA LEU A 557 11.48 -16.32 7.37
C LEU A 557 10.57 -15.17 7.79
N ALA A 558 9.50 -14.92 7.03
CA ALA A 558 8.51 -13.91 7.39
C ALA A 558 7.73 -14.32 8.67
N HIS A 559 7.43 -15.59 8.84
CA HIS A 559 6.81 -16.11 10.07
C HIS A 559 7.76 -16.00 11.27
N GLU A 560 9.06 -16.31 11.10
CA GLU A 560 10.08 -16.10 12.14
C GLU A 560 10.20 -14.62 12.52
N PHE A 561 10.22 -13.72 11.53
CA PHE A 561 10.21 -12.28 11.76
C PHE A 561 8.92 -11.81 12.46
N HIS A 562 7.76 -12.31 12.04
CA HIS A 562 6.48 -12.01 12.70
C HIS A 562 6.49 -12.41 14.17
N GLN A 563 6.99 -13.62 14.49
CA GLN A 563 7.13 -14.10 15.86
C GLN A 563 8.03 -13.18 16.68
N LEU A 564 9.19 -12.78 16.16
CA LEU A 564 10.11 -11.88 16.84
C LEU A 564 9.45 -10.52 17.14
N ILE A 565 8.78 -9.92 16.15
CA ILE A 565 8.06 -8.64 16.33
C ILE A 565 6.93 -8.78 17.34
N HIS A 566 6.24 -9.93 17.36
CA HIS A 566 5.21 -10.23 18.35
C HIS A 566 5.79 -10.32 19.77
N GLU A 567 6.96 -10.90 19.95
CA GLU A 567 7.62 -10.99 21.25
C GLU A 567 8.18 -9.65 21.72
N GLU A 568 8.78 -8.89 20.82
CA GLU A 568 9.36 -7.57 21.11
C GLU A 568 8.31 -6.48 21.38
N GLN A 569 7.09 -6.62 20.86
CA GLN A 569 6.01 -5.64 21.00
C GLN A 569 6.44 -4.18 20.81
N PRO A 570 7.15 -3.83 19.72
CA PRO A 570 7.49 -2.42 19.46
C PRO A 570 6.25 -1.58 19.18
N TYR A 571 5.20 -2.24 18.72
CA TYR A 571 3.82 -1.79 18.65
C TYR A 571 2.91 -2.70 19.48
N THR A 572 1.90 -2.16 20.13
CA THR A 572 0.70 -2.92 20.39
C THR A 572 -0.09 -2.99 19.08
N PHE A 573 -0.03 -4.14 18.40
CA PHE A 573 -0.85 -4.38 17.21
C PHE A 573 -2.32 -4.51 17.64
N LEU A 574 -3.18 -3.70 17.05
CA LEU A 574 -4.59 -3.64 17.43
C LEU A 574 -5.44 -4.52 16.52
N VAL A 575 -5.82 -4.00 15.37
CA VAL A 575 -6.75 -4.65 14.46
C VAL A 575 -6.45 -4.33 13.00
N ALA A 576 -6.81 -5.26 12.10
CA ALA A 576 -7.06 -5.01 10.69
C ALA A 576 -8.56 -4.73 10.51
N PRO A 577 -8.98 -3.51 10.15
CA PRO A 577 -10.40 -3.21 9.99
C PRO A 577 -10.92 -3.72 8.65
N TYR A 578 -12.22 -3.99 8.58
CA TYR A 578 -12.88 -4.10 7.28
C TYR A 578 -13.09 -2.70 6.69
N SER A 579 -12.77 -2.53 5.42
CA SER A 579 -13.23 -1.42 4.59
C SER A 579 -14.71 -1.62 4.30
N LEU A 580 -15.54 -0.81 4.95
CA LEU A 580 -17.00 -0.85 4.88
C LEU A 580 -17.45 0.25 3.93
N GLY A 581 -17.85 -0.08 2.72
CA GLY A 581 -18.19 0.91 1.71
C GLY A 581 -19.65 0.90 1.32
N ALA A 582 -20.14 2.06 0.92
CA ALA A 582 -21.41 2.20 0.23
C ALA A 582 -21.21 3.02 -1.05
N VAL A 583 -21.82 2.58 -2.13
CA VAL A 583 -21.73 3.19 -3.46
C VAL A 583 -23.14 3.33 -4.04
N SER A 584 -23.41 4.45 -4.70
CA SER A 584 -24.68 4.69 -5.37
C SER A 584 -24.91 3.69 -6.51
N GLU A 585 -26.13 3.16 -6.62
CA GLU A 585 -26.51 2.21 -7.67
C GLU A 585 -26.44 2.78 -9.09
N ARG A 586 -26.30 4.10 -9.25
CA ARG A 586 -26.04 4.72 -10.55
C ARG A 586 -24.68 4.34 -11.13
N TYR A 587 -23.72 3.88 -10.30
CA TYR A 587 -22.44 3.38 -10.77
C TYR A 587 -22.51 1.89 -11.03
N HIS A 588 -22.02 1.50 -12.20
CA HIS A 588 -21.96 0.13 -12.69
C HIS A 588 -20.50 -0.35 -12.74
N ASN A 589 -20.32 -1.65 -12.95
CA ASN A 589 -19.03 -2.32 -12.95
C ASN A 589 -18.26 -2.14 -11.61
N VAL A 590 -19.01 -2.04 -10.52
CA VAL A 590 -18.43 -2.00 -9.17
C VAL A 590 -17.99 -3.41 -8.78
N ARG A 591 -16.72 -3.72 -9.00
CA ARG A 591 -16.13 -5.02 -8.69
C ARG A 591 -15.39 -4.96 -7.37
N ILE A 592 -15.51 -6.04 -6.59
CA ILE A 592 -14.89 -6.21 -5.29
C ILE A 592 -13.83 -7.30 -5.43
N PHE A 593 -12.58 -6.95 -5.15
CA PHE A 593 -11.44 -7.87 -5.12
C PHE A 593 -11.01 -8.13 -3.68
N SER A 594 -10.04 -8.99 -3.47
CA SER A 594 -9.60 -9.40 -2.12
C SER A 594 -9.06 -8.25 -1.27
N ASP A 595 -8.47 -7.23 -1.90
CA ASP A 595 -7.78 -6.12 -1.26
C ASP A 595 -8.19 -4.73 -1.79
N SER A 596 -9.06 -4.66 -2.82
CA SER A 596 -9.38 -3.42 -3.49
C SER A 596 -10.79 -3.37 -4.10
N VAL A 597 -11.28 -2.15 -4.33
CA VAL A 597 -12.51 -1.85 -5.07
C VAL A 597 -12.20 -0.68 -6.02
N PRO A 598 -11.54 -0.95 -7.18
CA PRO A 598 -10.99 0.07 -8.04
C PRO A 598 -12.09 0.89 -8.73
N SER A 599 -12.18 2.16 -8.39
CA SER A 599 -13.18 3.06 -8.97
C SER A 599 -12.87 3.49 -10.41
N ILE A 600 -11.65 3.23 -10.88
CA ILE A 600 -11.25 3.56 -12.25
C ILE A 600 -12.01 2.78 -13.34
N ILE A 601 -12.56 1.62 -12.99
CA ILE A 601 -13.33 0.77 -13.91
C ILE A 601 -14.84 1.04 -13.85
N TRP A 602 -15.30 1.96 -12.97
CA TRP A 602 -16.72 2.25 -12.81
C TRP A 602 -17.23 3.16 -13.91
N TYR A 603 -18.51 3.03 -14.26
CA TYR A 603 -19.18 3.96 -15.15
C TYR A 603 -20.56 4.35 -14.60
N GLU A 604 -21.04 5.53 -14.97
CA GLU A 604 -22.37 6.03 -14.62
C GLU A 604 -23.32 5.76 -15.80
N LYS A 605 -24.51 5.24 -15.52
CA LYS A 605 -25.61 5.13 -16.51
C LYS A 605 -26.48 6.37 -16.42
N PHE A 606 -26.71 7.01 -17.56
CA PHE A 606 -27.55 8.20 -17.70
C PHE A 606 -28.95 7.84 -18.16
#